data_5c7775bdbf44313c4e8588bbe39ebb30
#
_entry.id   5c7775bdbf44313c4e8588bbe39ebb30
#
_cell.length_a   1.000
_cell.length_b   1.000
_cell.length_c   1.000
_cell.angle_alpha   90.00
_cell.angle_beta   90.00
_cell.angle_gamma   90.00
#
_symmetry.space_group_name_H-M   'P 1'
#
loop_
_entity.id
_entity.type
_entity.pdbx_description
1 polymer ?
#
loop_
_entity_poly.entity_id
_entity_poly.type
_entity_poly.pdbx_seq_one_letter_code
_entity_poly.pdbx_strand_id
1 'polypeptide(L)'
;MKRIVLIVLAVLLALPLFAQVGRFKNIKTWYPGYSLKFDTATGELFAIHYDNETDMTFEAVISPKQSHNHHQVGRYEFRRTRHIGTYQIFDTSSGDYISVKWIPKDSEGNNIGIDVDSLVNSAGEGIKNLLRLMEEGLEKARENIPDTLVRAS
;
A
#
# COMPACT_ATOMS: atom_id res chain seq x y z
N MET A 1 -15.19 -52.46 -12.75
CA MET A 1 -14.28 -52.16 -11.62
C MET A 1 -13.03 -51.41 -12.03
N LYS A 2 -12.21 -51.85 -13.01
CA LYS A 2 -10.96 -51.16 -13.41
C LYS A 2 -11.15 -49.68 -13.84
N ARG A 3 -12.24 -49.34 -14.54
CA ARG A 3 -12.52 -47.96 -14.96
C ARG A 3 -12.85 -46.99 -13.80
N ILE A 4 -13.54 -47.49 -12.76
CA ILE A 4 -13.88 -46.72 -11.57
C ILE A 4 -12.62 -46.41 -10.76
N VAL A 5 -11.73 -47.39 -10.62
CA VAL A 5 -10.44 -47.24 -9.93
C VAL A 5 -9.57 -46.19 -10.61
N LEU A 6 -9.53 -46.19 -11.96
CA LEU A 6 -8.79 -45.17 -12.73
C LEU A 6 -9.36 -43.75 -12.54
N ILE A 7 -10.68 -43.63 -12.51
CA ILE A 7 -11.32 -42.29 -12.28
C ILE A 7 -11.03 -41.79 -10.86
N VAL A 8 -11.15 -42.66 -9.83
CA VAL A 8 -10.84 -42.31 -8.45
C VAL A 8 -9.37 -41.92 -8.29
N LEU A 9 -8.45 -42.66 -8.93
CA LEU A 9 -7.04 -42.34 -8.91
C LEU A 9 -6.73 -41.00 -9.61
N ALA A 10 -7.36 -40.74 -10.74
CA ALA A 10 -7.21 -39.46 -11.45
C ALA A 10 -7.71 -38.27 -10.63
N VAL A 11 -8.84 -38.41 -9.93
CA VAL A 11 -9.37 -37.38 -9.02
C VAL A 11 -8.44 -37.16 -7.83
N LEU A 12 -7.92 -38.22 -7.22
CA LEU A 12 -6.97 -38.12 -6.10
C LEU A 12 -5.66 -37.45 -6.48
N LEU A 13 -5.18 -37.67 -7.72
CA LEU A 13 -3.98 -37.00 -8.24
C LEU A 13 -4.22 -35.55 -8.63
N ALA A 14 -5.45 -35.18 -8.98
CA ALA A 14 -5.81 -33.79 -9.33
C ALA A 14 -6.01 -32.88 -8.11
N LEU A 15 -6.41 -33.43 -6.96
CA LEU A 15 -6.67 -32.63 -5.75
C LEU A 15 -5.50 -31.75 -5.30
N PRO A 16 -4.23 -32.22 -5.27
CA PRO A 16 -3.12 -31.35 -4.84
C PRO A 16 -2.80 -30.23 -5.82
N LEU A 17 -3.17 -30.36 -7.10
CA LEU A 17 -2.98 -29.30 -8.09
C LEU A 17 -3.91 -28.11 -7.85
N PHE A 18 -5.14 -28.36 -7.42
CA PHE A 18 -6.08 -27.30 -7.06
C PHE A 18 -5.75 -26.60 -5.74
N ALA A 19 -5.07 -27.27 -4.81
CA ALA A 19 -4.68 -26.72 -3.52
C ALA A 19 -3.64 -25.58 -3.63
N GLN A 20 -2.92 -25.48 -4.75
CA GLN A 20 -1.96 -24.39 -4.99
C GLN A 20 -2.56 -23.19 -5.71
N VAL A 21 -3.75 -23.34 -6.32
CA VAL A 21 -4.44 -22.24 -7.01
C VAL A 21 -4.86 -21.18 -5.99
N GLY A 22 -4.40 -19.95 -6.19
CA GLY A 22 -4.73 -18.82 -5.31
C GLY A 22 -3.82 -18.66 -4.09
N ARG A 23 -2.75 -19.49 -3.94
CA ARG A 23 -1.79 -19.33 -2.86
C ARG A 23 -1.08 -17.97 -2.92
N PHE A 24 -0.60 -17.58 -4.09
CA PHE A 24 0.07 -16.30 -4.27
C PHE A 24 -0.85 -15.27 -4.93
N LYS A 25 -0.86 -14.06 -4.39
CA LYS A 25 -1.58 -12.91 -4.96
C LYS A 25 -0.58 -11.83 -5.33
N ASN A 26 -0.63 -11.37 -6.58
CA ASN A 26 0.13 -10.21 -7.03
C ASN A 26 -0.71 -8.94 -6.83
N ILE A 27 -0.12 -7.95 -6.19
CA ILE A 27 -0.79 -6.73 -5.77
C ILE A 27 -0.02 -5.55 -6.37
N LYS A 28 -0.69 -4.77 -7.22
CA LYS A 28 -0.10 -3.53 -7.77
C LYS A 28 0.08 -2.51 -6.65
N THR A 29 1.22 -1.85 -6.61
CA THR A 29 1.48 -0.75 -5.69
C THR A 29 1.17 0.60 -6.34
N TRP A 30 1.26 1.67 -5.57
CA TRP A 30 1.25 3.05 -6.06
C TRP A 30 2.60 3.49 -6.62
N TYR A 31 3.66 2.69 -6.38
CA TYR A 31 5.01 3.00 -6.80
C TYR A 31 5.30 2.36 -8.15
N PRO A 32 5.67 3.15 -9.19
CA PRO A 32 6.03 2.62 -10.49
C PRO A 32 7.19 1.62 -10.40
N GLY A 33 7.13 0.55 -11.17
CA GLY A 33 8.13 -0.51 -11.16
C GLY A 33 8.07 -1.48 -9.96
N TYR A 34 7.16 -1.24 -9.00
CA TYR A 34 7.02 -2.10 -7.82
C TYR A 34 5.67 -2.78 -7.75
N SER A 35 5.69 -4.05 -7.39
CA SER A 35 4.50 -4.83 -7.02
C SER A 35 4.75 -5.60 -5.73
N LEU A 36 3.68 -6.10 -5.11
CA LEU A 36 3.79 -6.97 -3.95
C LEU A 36 3.30 -8.36 -4.31
N LYS A 37 4.00 -9.38 -3.82
CA LYS A 37 3.58 -10.77 -3.87
C LYS A 37 3.24 -11.21 -2.45
N PHE A 38 2.05 -11.73 -2.28
CA PHE A 38 1.52 -12.13 -0.99
C PHE A 38 1.20 -13.63 -0.97
N ASP A 39 1.75 -14.36 0.00
CA ASP A 39 1.45 -15.78 0.22
C ASP A 39 0.27 -15.91 1.19
N THR A 40 -0.89 -16.32 0.67
CA THR A 40 -2.11 -16.49 1.46
C THR A 40 -2.06 -17.66 2.44
N ALA A 41 -1.09 -18.56 2.29
CA ALA A 41 -0.93 -19.71 3.18
C ALA A 41 -0.03 -19.41 4.39
N THR A 42 0.93 -18.51 4.23
CA THR A 42 1.92 -18.20 5.27
C THR A 42 1.82 -16.79 5.81
N GLY A 43 1.09 -15.87 5.13
CA GLY A 43 1.04 -14.46 5.47
C GLY A 43 2.32 -13.70 5.10
N GLU A 44 3.23 -14.32 4.35
CA GLU A 44 4.48 -13.70 3.93
C GLU A 44 4.24 -12.69 2.82
N LEU A 45 4.90 -11.54 2.91
CA LEU A 45 4.79 -10.44 1.95
C LEU A 45 6.15 -10.12 1.36
N PHE A 46 6.21 -10.06 0.05
CA PHE A 46 7.39 -9.76 -0.74
C PHE A 46 7.19 -8.49 -1.55
N ALA A 47 8.22 -7.65 -1.66
CA ALA A 47 8.33 -6.63 -2.68
C ALA A 47 8.96 -7.23 -3.93
N ILE A 48 8.40 -6.93 -5.08
CA ILE A 48 8.94 -7.26 -6.37
C ILE A 48 9.25 -5.95 -7.08
N HIS A 49 10.49 -5.76 -7.48
CA HIS A 49 10.94 -4.66 -8.30
C HIS A 49 11.39 -5.18 -9.65
N TYR A 50 10.86 -4.58 -10.72
CA TYR A 50 11.32 -4.82 -12.07
C TYR A 50 12.20 -3.66 -12.52
N ASP A 51 13.45 -3.96 -12.80
CA ASP A 51 14.42 -3.00 -13.33
C ASP A 51 14.40 -3.05 -14.86
N ASN A 52 13.92 -1.96 -15.46
CA ASN A 52 13.82 -1.83 -16.91
C ASN A 52 15.17 -1.72 -17.63
N GLU A 53 16.23 -1.32 -16.93
CA GLU A 53 17.56 -1.15 -17.53
C GLU A 53 18.28 -2.49 -17.67
N THR A 54 18.15 -3.35 -16.66
CA THR A 54 18.84 -4.65 -16.63
C THR A 54 17.94 -5.81 -17.03
N ASP A 55 16.64 -5.58 -17.26
CA ASP A 55 15.60 -6.61 -17.50
C ASP A 55 15.54 -7.67 -16.37
N MET A 56 15.89 -7.25 -15.15
CA MET A 56 15.91 -8.13 -13.98
C MET A 56 14.76 -7.86 -13.03
N THR A 57 14.33 -8.93 -12.36
CA THR A 57 13.34 -8.87 -11.30
C THR A 57 14.00 -9.17 -9.97
N PHE A 58 13.85 -8.26 -9.03
CA PHE A 58 14.34 -8.42 -7.65
C PHE A 58 13.17 -8.70 -6.72
N GLU A 59 13.34 -9.69 -5.83
CA GLU A 59 12.36 -10.04 -4.82
C GLU A 59 12.97 -9.88 -3.42
N ALA A 60 12.30 -9.13 -2.54
CA ALA A 60 12.75 -8.91 -1.17
C ALA A 60 11.61 -9.17 -0.18
N VAL A 61 11.89 -9.86 0.92
CA VAL A 61 10.93 -10.10 1.99
C VAL A 61 10.67 -8.81 2.75
N ILE A 62 9.41 -8.38 2.79
CA ILE A 62 8.96 -7.21 3.57
C ILE A 62 8.45 -7.66 4.94
N SER A 63 7.62 -8.71 4.96
CA SER A 63 7.09 -9.29 6.18
C SER A 63 7.38 -10.78 6.17
N PRO A 64 8.04 -11.30 7.22
CA PRO A 64 8.37 -12.70 7.29
C PRO A 64 7.12 -13.55 7.46
N LYS A 65 7.29 -14.84 7.20
CA LYS A 65 6.29 -15.86 7.42
C LYS A 65 5.73 -15.78 8.85
N GLN A 66 4.41 -15.78 8.96
CA GLN A 66 3.76 -15.87 10.24
C GLN A 66 3.93 -17.30 10.80
N SER A 67 4.39 -17.38 12.05
CA SER A 67 4.75 -18.66 12.67
C SER A 67 3.50 -19.45 13.04
N HIS A 68 2.97 -20.22 12.09
CA HIS A 68 1.96 -21.21 12.35
C HIS A 68 2.32 -22.52 11.65
N ASN A 69 2.17 -23.63 12.36
CA ASN A 69 2.56 -24.96 11.89
C ASN A 69 1.71 -25.51 10.73
N HIS A 70 0.61 -24.83 10.38
CA HIS A 70 -0.31 -25.26 9.33
C HIS A 70 -0.38 -24.23 8.21
N HIS A 71 0.11 -24.61 7.04
CA HIS A 71 0.05 -23.81 5.82
C HIS A 71 -1.27 -24.11 5.10
N GLN A 72 -2.28 -23.29 5.35
CA GLN A 72 -3.57 -23.40 4.66
C GLN A 72 -3.73 -22.24 3.69
N VAL A 73 -3.84 -22.54 2.40
CA VAL A 73 -4.11 -21.53 1.35
C VAL A 73 -5.40 -20.78 1.68
N GLY A 74 -5.34 -19.44 1.60
CA GLY A 74 -6.48 -18.59 1.93
C GLY A 74 -6.64 -18.24 3.41
N ARG A 75 -5.76 -18.75 4.29
CA ARG A 75 -5.78 -18.42 5.71
C ARG A 75 -5.51 -16.94 5.96
N TYR A 76 -4.57 -16.36 5.20
CA TYR A 76 -4.21 -14.96 5.35
C TYR A 76 -4.81 -14.11 4.23
N GLU A 77 -5.30 -12.92 4.61
CA GLU A 77 -5.78 -11.91 3.70
C GLU A 77 -4.93 -10.65 3.76
N PHE A 78 -4.61 -10.12 2.58
CA PHE A 78 -3.97 -8.82 2.44
C PHE A 78 -5.02 -7.73 2.35
N ARG A 79 -4.88 -6.69 3.15
CA ARG A 79 -5.75 -5.51 3.15
C ARG A 79 -4.92 -4.23 3.01
N ARG A 80 -5.38 -3.34 2.14
CA ARG A 80 -4.82 -1.99 2.04
C ARG A 80 -5.41 -1.13 3.14
N THR A 81 -4.58 -0.27 3.72
CA THR A 81 -5.06 0.76 4.64
C THR A 81 -5.30 2.07 3.90
N ARG A 82 -5.83 3.08 4.58
CA ARG A 82 -5.95 4.44 4.04
C ARG A 82 -4.60 5.16 3.96
N HIS A 83 -3.59 4.67 4.67
CA HIS A 83 -2.25 5.25 4.68
C HIS A 83 -1.41 4.59 3.59
N ILE A 84 -0.81 5.43 2.73
CA ILE A 84 0.08 4.98 1.65
C ILE A 84 1.28 4.25 2.28
N GLY A 85 1.65 3.11 1.69
CA GLY A 85 2.76 2.28 2.18
C GLY A 85 2.46 1.51 3.47
N THR A 86 1.22 1.55 3.97
CA THR A 86 0.81 0.76 5.14
C THR A 86 -0.21 -0.29 4.72
N TYR A 87 0.04 -1.52 5.10
CA TYR A 87 -0.76 -2.68 4.75
C TYR A 87 -1.12 -3.47 6.00
N GLN A 88 -2.16 -4.29 5.91
CA GLN A 88 -2.55 -5.21 6.97
C GLN A 88 -2.59 -6.63 6.42
N ILE A 89 -2.03 -7.55 7.18
CA ILE A 89 -2.12 -8.99 6.95
C ILE A 89 -3.05 -9.54 8.03
N PHE A 90 -4.21 -10.02 7.62
CA PHE A 90 -5.27 -10.49 8.49
C PHE A 90 -5.29 -12.03 8.50
N ASP A 91 -5.25 -12.65 9.67
CA ASP A 91 -5.43 -14.09 9.85
C ASP A 91 -6.93 -14.38 10.00
N THR A 92 -7.52 -15.01 8.98
CA THR A 92 -8.95 -15.30 8.96
C THR A 92 -9.37 -16.34 10.00
N SER A 93 -8.42 -17.11 10.52
CA SER A 93 -8.70 -18.17 11.52
C SER A 93 -8.72 -17.66 12.95
N SER A 94 -7.86 -16.70 13.31
CA SER A 94 -7.80 -16.11 14.65
C SER A 94 -8.53 -14.78 14.76
N GLY A 95 -8.70 -14.07 13.64
CA GLY A 95 -9.22 -12.71 13.61
C GLY A 95 -8.16 -11.64 13.89
N ASP A 96 -6.91 -12.03 14.11
CA ASP A 96 -5.80 -11.13 14.37
C ASP A 96 -5.29 -10.49 13.08
N TYR A 97 -4.58 -9.36 13.24
CA TYR A 97 -3.89 -8.75 12.13
C TYR A 97 -2.55 -8.15 12.56
N ILE A 98 -1.64 -8.09 11.61
CA ILE A 98 -0.40 -7.32 11.73
C ILE A 98 -0.39 -6.18 10.74
N SER A 99 0.17 -5.04 11.16
CA SER A 99 0.40 -3.89 10.28
C SER A 99 1.83 -3.91 9.77
N VAL A 100 1.97 -3.78 8.45
CA VAL A 100 3.26 -3.75 7.76
C VAL A 100 3.41 -2.41 7.08
N LYS A 101 4.45 -1.66 7.42
CA LYS A 101 4.81 -0.42 6.73
C LYS A 101 5.95 -0.71 5.77
N TRP A 102 5.73 -0.41 4.49
CA TRP A 102 6.75 -0.56 3.47
C TRP A 102 6.64 0.55 2.42
N ILE A 103 7.76 1.22 2.20
CA ILE A 103 7.94 2.24 1.17
C ILE A 103 9.23 1.86 0.45
N PRO A 104 9.24 1.73 -0.88
CA PRO A 104 10.46 1.42 -1.61
C PRO A 104 11.49 2.54 -1.43
N LYS A 105 12.76 2.14 -1.46
CA LYS A 105 13.90 3.06 -1.37
C LYS A 105 14.67 3.04 -2.68
N ASP A 106 15.27 4.17 -3.04
CA ASP A 106 16.21 4.26 -4.14
C ASP A 106 17.59 3.68 -3.76
N SER A 107 18.54 3.70 -4.69
CA SER A 107 19.91 3.23 -4.49
C SER A 107 20.67 4.00 -3.40
N GLU A 108 20.21 5.20 -3.07
CA GLU A 108 20.79 6.07 -2.03
C GLU A 108 20.13 5.87 -0.66
N GLY A 109 19.07 5.03 -0.60
CA GLY A 109 18.32 4.74 0.61
C GLY A 109 17.19 5.73 0.92
N ASN A 110 16.88 6.66 0.02
CA ASN A 110 15.77 7.58 0.14
C ASN A 110 14.46 6.88 -0.22
N ASN A 111 13.35 7.27 0.41
CA ASN A 111 12.05 6.71 0.08
C ASN A 111 11.64 7.10 -1.35
N ILE A 112 11.39 6.10 -2.18
CA ILE A 112 10.80 6.30 -3.51
C ILE A 112 9.30 6.48 -3.28
N GLY A 113 8.85 7.69 -3.31
CA GLY A 113 7.43 7.98 -3.20
C GLY A 113 7.21 9.40 -2.77
N ILE A 114 6.07 9.91 -3.15
CA ILE A 114 5.61 11.19 -2.65
C ILE A 114 5.42 10.98 -1.15
N ASP A 115 6.27 11.60 -0.35
CA ASP A 115 6.02 11.76 1.08
C ASP A 115 4.77 12.62 1.22
N VAL A 116 3.61 11.94 1.34
CA VAL A 116 2.32 12.61 1.44
C VAL A 116 2.27 13.50 2.68
N ASP A 117 3.00 13.13 3.74
CA ASP A 117 3.07 13.93 4.95
C ASP A 117 3.86 15.22 4.69
N SER A 118 4.94 15.16 3.91
CA SER A 118 5.67 16.37 3.50
C SER A 118 4.87 17.24 2.53
N LEU A 119 4.10 16.64 1.60
CA LEU A 119 3.20 17.36 0.71
C LEU A 119 2.06 18.05 1.46
N VAL A 120 1.43 17.35 2.39
CA VAL A 120 0.35 17.91 3.22
C VAL A 120 0.89 19.06 4.08
N ASN A 121 2.09 18.89 4.65
CA ASN A 121 2.74 19.96 5.43
C ASN A 121 3.12 21.15 4.54
N SER A 122 3.70 20.91 3.37
CA SER A 122 4.05 21.97 2.41
C SER A 122 2.81 22.69 1.88
N ALA A 123 1.72 21.97 1.60
CA ALA A 123 0.45 22.58 1.21
C ALA A 123 -0.17 23.37 2.37
N GLY A 124 -0.08 22.87 3.60
CA GLY A 124 -0.53 23.56 4.81
C GLY A 124 0.22 24.88 5.03
N GLU A 125 1.54 24.87 4.87
CA GLU A 125 2.36 26.09 4.93
C GLU A 125 2.03 27.08 3.80
N GLY A 126 1.82 26.58 2.57
CA GLY A 126 1.38 27.39 1.44
C GLY A 126 0.05 28.09 1.69
N ILE A 127 -0.93 27.37 2.25
CA ILE A 127 -2.24 27.92 2.61
C ILE A 127 -2.11 28.99 3.72
N LYS A 128 -1.33 28.72 4.75
CA LYS A 128 -1.08 29.71 5.82
C LYS A 128 -0.45 30.99 5.28
N ASN A 129 0.54 30.88 4.40
CA ASN A 129 1.17 32.02 3.76
C ASN A 129 0.19 32.82 2.88
N LEU A 130 -0.69 32.12 2.14
CA LEU A 130 -1.73 32.75 1.34
C LEU A 130 -2.73 33.53 2.21
N LEU A 131 -3.20 32.93 3.31
CA LEU A 131 -4.11 33.59 4.26
C LEU A 131 -3.47 34.85 4.87
N ARG A 132 -2.21 34.79 5.27
CA ARG A 132 -1.48 35.95 5.80
C ARG A 132 -1.38 37.09 4.76
N LEU A 133 -1.05 36.76 3.50
CA LEU A 133 -1.00 37.75 2.44
C LEU A 133 -2.36 38.38 2.14
N MET A 134 -3.44 37.60 2.25
CA MET A 134 -4.81 38.13 2.09
C MET A 134 -5.18 39.07 3.26
N GLU A 135 -4.83 38.73 4.50
CA GLU A 135 -5.06 39.59 5.68
C GLU A 135 -4.29 40.92 5.53
N GLU A 136 -3.00 40.85 5.20
CA GLU A 136 -2.18 42.03 4.95
C GLU A 136 -2.74 42.91 3.80
N GLY A 137 -3.25 42.27 2.74
CA GLY A 137 -3.91 42.97 1.63
C GLY A 137 -5.20 43.66 2.04
N LEU A 138 -6.03 43.03 2.85
CA LEU A 138 -7.27 43.60 3.38
C LEU A 138 -6.99 44.76 4.33
N GLU A 139 -5.97 44.67 5.18
CA GLU A 139 -5.59 45.74 6.09
C GLU A 139 -5.11 47.00 5.35
N LYS A 140 -4.25 46.81 4.34
CA LYS A 140 -3.84 47.93 3.43
C LYS A 140 -5.00 48.53 2.68
N ALA A 141 -5.96 47.73 2.21
CA ALA A 141 -7.16 48.22 1.56
C ALA A 141 -8.03 49.03 2.51
N ARG A 142 -8.11 48.63 3.79
CA ARG A 142 -8.86 49.34 4.83
C ARG A 142 -8.22 50.68 5.21
N GLU A 143 -6.88 50.75 5.27
CA GLU A 143 -6.14 52.00 5.50
C GLU A 143 -6.31 53.03 4.38
N ASN A 144 -6.54 52.57 3.15
CA ASN A 144 -6.72 53.41 1.97
C ASN A 144 -8.18 53.83 1.72
N ILE A 145 -9.15 53.45 2.59
CA ILE A 145 -10.52 53.98 2.50
C ILE A 145 -10.55 55.43 3.02
N PRO A 146 -10.88 56.43 2.18
CA PRO A 146 -10.95 57.81 2.65
C PRO A 146 -12.00 57.96 3.75
N ASP A 147 -11.65 58.67 4.83
CA ASP A 147 -12.53 58.95 5.99
C ASP A 147 -13.88 59.58 5.60
N THR A 148 -13.98 60.14 4.38
CA THR A 148 -15.19 60.72 3.85
C THR A 148 -16.32 59.72 3.57
N LEU A 149 -16.00 58.44 3.40
CA LEU A 149 -17.01 57.40 3.17
C LEU A 149 -17.57 56.76 4.47
N VAL A 150 -16.89 56.95 5.59
CA VAL A 150 -17.29 56.39 6.90
C VAL A 150 -18.33 57.27 7.61
N ARG A 151 -18.49 58.52 7.20
CA ARG A 151 -19.43 59.50 7.82
C ARG A 151 -20.78 59.64 7.12
N ALA A 152 -21.08 58.84 6.13
CA ALA A 152 -22.32 58.93 5.34
C ALA A 152 -23.36 57.85 5.68
N SER A 153 -23.31 57.27 6.91
CA SER A 153 -24.34 56.34 7.39
C SER A 153 -24.85 56.77 8.76
#